data_0ff59fa053d74fc898bb2db66a446ae4
#
_entry.id   0ff59fa053d74fc898bb2db66a446ae4
#
_cell.length_a   1.000
_cell.length_b   1.000
_cell.length_c   1.000
_cell.angle_alpha   90.00
_cell.angle_beta   90.00
_cell.angle_gamma   90.00
#
_symmetry.space_group_name_H-M   'P 1'
#
loop_
_entity.id
_entity.type
_entity.pdbx_description
1 polymer ?
#
loop_
_entity_poly.entity_id
_entity_poly.type
_entity_poly.pdbx_seq_one_letter_code
_entity_poly.pdbx_strand_id
1 'polypeptide(L)'
;MTSKRLLSLLLATLLVLPVFAQEKKCDHRYKVAACDWMMLKRQKIGSFKLMKELKGDGVEMDAGGLGARDTFDNKFHQQHFRVLFRHTADSLGIEVPSVAMSGFFGQSFIEKKTYAELIDDCLSTMEAMNAKVAFLPLGGIKEDWTVKGPARNELVKRLRESGEKAKAKGMVIGIRVPLPAKDAKKLLKEIDSDGIKIYFNLQDVLDAGRNPVKELKAIGKDNICQIHLSNTDGFNLKDDPQVDLPAIKKALDKMGWSGWLVVERSRDKDHVRDVKHNFGNNIRYIKEVFQAGDCI
;
A
#
# COMPACT_ATOMS: atom_id res chain seq x y z
N MET A 1 59.08 -65.98 10.69
CA MET A 1 58.76 -64.87 9.73
C MET A 1 57.27 -64.65 9.77
N THR A 2 56.80 -63.63 10.51
CA THR A 2 55.42 -63.40 10.82
C THR A 2 54.99 -62.07 10.15
N SER A 3 54.15 -62.14 9.16
CA SER A 3 53.54 -60.98 8.41
C SER A 3 52.45 -60.38 9.26
N LYS A 4 52.60 -59.13 9.68
CA LYS A 4 51.56 -58.30 10.31
C LYS A 4 50.74 -57.64 9.22
N ARG A 5 49.49 -58.03 9.10
CA ARG A 5 48.47 -57.32 8.28
C ARG A 5 47.91 -56.13 9.07
N LEU A 6 48.17 -54.87 8.62
CA LEU A 6 47.52 -53.69 9.10
C LEU A 6 46.13 -53.60 8.48
N LEU A 7 45.13 -53.59 9.34
CA LEU A 7 43.73 -53.37 8.95
C LEU A 7 43.40 -51.88 9.11
N SER A 8 43.34 -51.12 8.02
CA SER A 8 42.94 -49.70 8.02
C SER A 8 41.42 -49.60 8.08
N LEU A 9 40.87 -49.16 9.21
CA LEU A 9 39.47 -48.76 9.33
C LEU A 9 39.31 -47.36 8.72
N LEU A 10 38.65 -47.25 7.60
CA LEU A 10 38.13 -45.98 7.08
C LEU A 10 36.82 -45.65 7.82
N LEU A 11 36.87 -44.65 8.69
CA LEU A 11 35.70 -44.09 9.34
C LEU A 11 35.06 -43.07 8.36
N ALA A 12 34.02 -43.47 7.65
CA ALA A 12 33.24 -42.56 6.82
C ALA A 12 32.27 -41.74 7.70
N THR A 13 32.67 -40.52 8.04
CA THR A 13 31.78 -39.55 8.68
C THR A 13 30.77 -39.04 7.65
N LEU A 14 29.53 -39.49 7.71
CA LEU A 14 28.42 -38.91 6.98
C LEU A 14 28.14 -37.53 7.56
N LEU A 15 28.54 -36.47 6.85
CA LEU A 15 28.09 -35.10 7.09
C LEU A 15 26.62 -35.00 6.66
N VAL A 16 25.71 -35.12 7.61
CA VAL A 16 24.28 -34.76 7.41
C VAL A 16 24.22 -33.25 7.43
N LEU A 17 24.24 -32.63 6.23
CA LEU A 17 23.92 -31.22 6.08
C LEU A 17 22.43 -31.07 6.37
N PRO A 18 22.02 -30.15 7.26
CA PRO A 18 20.60 -29.83 7.42
C PRO A 18 20.08 -29.24 6.11
N VAL A 19 19.24 -29.99 5.43
CA VAL A 19 18.43 -29.45 4.33
C VAL A 19 17.44 -28.48 4.96
N PHE A 20 17.79 -27.20 4.98
CA PHE A 20 16.79 -26.17 5.21
C PHE A 20 15.81 -26.23 4.05
N ALA A 21 14.66 -26.85 4.27
CA ALA A 21 13.54 -26.74 3.37
C ALA A 21 13.21 -25.26 3.25
N GLN A 22 13.58 -24.67 2.12
CA GLN A 22 13.17 -23.31 1.77
C GLN A 22 11.66 -23.38 1.64
N GLU A 23 10.93 -22.88 2.64
CA GLU A 23 9.48 -22.75 2.54
C GLU A 23 9.18 -22.04 1.23
N LYS A 24 8.47 -22.73 0.33
CA LYS A 24 8.06 -22.20 -0.96
C LYS A 24 7.22 -20.97 -0.65
N LYS A 25 7.75 -19.76 -0.91
CA LYS A 25 7.03 -18.51 -0.68
C LYS A 25 5.74 -18.55 -1.50
N CYS A 26 4.62 -18.64 -0.82
CA CYS A 26 3.31 -18.65 -1.46
C CYS A 26 3.10 -17.29 -2.12
N ASP A 27 2.82 -17.24 -3.40
CA ASP A 27 2.43 -16.02 -4.10
C ASP A 27 0.92 -15.85 -3.97
N HIS A 28 0.52 -15.00 -3.04
CA HIS A 28 -0.88 -14.71 -2.78
C HIS A 28 -1.42 -13.72 -3.81
N ARG A 29 -2.62 -13.99 -4.31
CA ARG A 29 -3.38 -13.09 -5.17
C ARG A 29 -3.63 -11.74 -4.49
N TYR A 30 -3.84 -11.77 -3.18
CA TYR A 30 -4.04 -10.60 -2.33
C TYR A 30 -2.92 -10.52 -1.31
N LYS A 31 -2.17 -9.43 -1.31
CA LYS A 31 -1.14 -9.15 -0.31
C LYS A 31 -1.62 -8.08 0.66
N VAL A 32 -1.17 -8.14 1.91
CA VAL A 32 -1.63 -7.26 2.99
C VAL A 32 -0.51 -6.36 3.46
N ALA A 33 -0.72 -5.06 3.39
CA ALA A 33 0.20 -4.03 3.87
C ALA A 33 -0.44 -3.12 4.92
N ALA A 34 0.35 -2.26 5.54
CA ALA A 34 -0.12 -1.18 6.40
C ALA A 34 0.69 0.09 6.21
N CYS A 35 0.07 1.24 6.50
CA CYS A 35 0.67 2.56 6.35
C CYS A 35 1.66 2.86 7.47
N ASP A 36 2.89 3.24 7.15
CA ASP A 36 3.93 3.52 8.14
C ASP A 36 3.60 4.73 9.02
N TRP A 37 2.95 5.76 8.46
CA TRP A 37 2.57 6.97 9.22
C TRP A 37 1.45 6.71 10.23
N MET A 38 0.51 5.80 9.92
CA MET A 38 -0.55 5.43 10.85
C MET A 38 -0.07 4.44 11.92
N MET A 39 0.96 3.65 11.62
CA MET A 39 1.68 2.84 12.60
C MET A 39 2.65 3.66 13.48
N LEU A 40 2.65 4.99 13.38
CA LEU A 40 3.58 5.91 14.06
C LEU A 40 5.07 5.64 13.73
N LYS A 41 5.33 5.16 12.54
CA LYS A 41 6.65 4.75 12.05
C LYS A 41 7.02 5.43 10.72
N ARG A 42 6.45 6.63 10.43
CA ARG A 42 6.75 7.37 9.20
C ARG A 42 8.24 7.41 8.94
N GLN A 43 8.64 6.87 7.78
CA GLN A 43 10.03 6.74 7.35
C GLN A 43 10.99 6.25 8.47
N LYS A 44 10.61 5.19 9.16
CA LYS A 44 11.45 4.50 10.16
C LYS A 44 11.54 3.02 9.80
N ILE A 45 12.75 2.47 9.79
CA ILE A 45 12.98 1.03 9.55
C ILE A 45 12.21 0.12 10.51
N GLY A 46 11.82 0.65 11.67
CA GLY A 46 10.95 -0.05 12.62
C GLY A 46 9.56 -0.39 12.07
N SER A 47 9.09 0.24 10.97
CA SER A 47 7.86 -0.14 10.30
C SER A 47 7.94 -1.54 9.70
N PHE A 48 9.05 -1.89 9.04
CA PHE A 48 9.27 -3.22 8.48
C PHE A 48 9.37 -4.30 9.57
N LYS A 49 10.07 -4.00 10.68
CA LYS A 49 10.17 -4.93 11.83
C LYS A 49 8.80 -5.20 12.45
N LEU A 50 8.02 -4.13 12.66
CA LEU A 50 6.66 -4.24 13.19
C LEU A 50 5.78 -5.05 12.22
N MET A 51 5.84 -4.77 10.93
CA MET A 51 5.04 -5.50 9.94
C MET A 51 5.40 -6.98 9.89
N LYS A 52 6.69 -7.34 10.00
CA LYS A 52 7.14 -8.72 10.14
C LYS A 52 6.57 -9.40 11.38
N GLU A 53 6.59 -8.69 12.52
CA GLU A 53 6.00 -9.17 13.79
C GLU A 53 4.48 -9.43 13.65
N LEU A 54 3.77 -8.53 12.97
CA LEU A 54 2.32 -8.62 12.73
C LEU A 54 1.95 -9.58 11.59
N LYS A 55 2.95 -10.25 10.97
CA LYS A 55 2.78 -11.20 9.86
C LYS A 55 2.13 -10.58 8.61
N GLY A 56 2.31 -9.27 8.39
CA GLY A 56 1.92 -8.63 7.14
C GLY A 56 2.94 -8.85 6.03
N ASP A 57 2.56 -8.52 4.80
CA ASP A 57 3.37 -8.79 3.61
C ASP A 57 4.15 -7.55 3.16
N GLY A 58 3.68 -6.34 3.49
CA GLY A 58 4.29 -5.10 3.03
C GLY A 58 4.02 -3.88 3.89
N VAL A 59 4.75 -2.80 3.61
CA VAL A 59 4.58 -1.48 4.22
C VAL A 59 4.31 -0.45 3.13
N GLU A 60 3.18 0.24 3.20
CA GLU A 60 3.01 1.48 2.44
C GLU A 60 3.80 2.58 3.14
N MET A 61 4.83 3.09 2.46
CA MET A 61 5.73 4.10 3.01
C MET A 61 5.25 5.51 2.70
N ASP A 62 5.41 6.42 3.65
CA ASP A 62 5.17 7.84 3.41
C ASP A 62 6.35 8.50 2.67
N ALA A 63 6.08 9.44 1.77
CA ALA A 63 7.10 10.24 1.08
C ALA A 63 7.79 11.26 2.02
N GLY A 64 7.31 11.37 3.26
CA GLY A 64 7.78 12.33 4.25
C GLY A 64 6.73 13.39 4.59
N GLY A 65 6.91 14.02 5.76
CA GLY A 65 5.98 15.07 6.20
C GLY A 65 6.05 16.29 5.29
N LEU A 66 4.90 16.84 4.90
CA LEU A 66 4.82 18.07 4.12
C LEU A 66 4.61 19.31 5.03
N GLY A 67 3.58 19.29 5.88
CA GLY A 67 3.22 20.45 6.70
C GLY A 67 2.99 21.68 5.83
N ALA A 68 3.56 22.82 6.24
CA ALA A 68 3.55 24.07 5.45
C ALA A 68 4.71 24.19 4.44
N ARG A 69 5.59 23.18 4.38
CA ARG A 69 6.80 23.20 3.52
C ARG A 69 6.45 23.07 2.04
N ASP A 70 7.37 23.50 1.19
CA ASP A 70 7.27 23.35 -0.25
C ASP A 70 7.74 21.98 -0.75
N THR A 71 8.54 21.26 0.06
CA THR A 71 9.06 19.93 -0.24
C THR A 71 8.72 18.95 0.90
N PHE A 72 8.72 17.64 0.61
CA PHE A 72 8.64 16.63 1.65
C PHE A 72 9.91 16.63 2.53
N ASP A 73 9.73 16.36 3.82
CA ASP A 73 10.82 15.99 4.73
C ASP A 73 11.19 14.52 4.48
N ASN A 74 11.78 14.31 3.31
CA ASN A 74 12.02 12.98 2.77
C ASN A 74 13.46 12.50 3.03
N LYS A 75 13.59 11.46 3.85
CA LYS A 75 14.89 10.85 4.14
C LYS A 75 15.58 10.27 2.90
N PHE A 76 14.80 9.87 1.91
CA PHE A 76 15.33 9.26 0.68
C PHE A 76 16.05 10.25 -0.25
N HIS A 77 16.11 11.54 0.08
CA HIS A 77 17.08 12.45 -0.52
C HIS A 77 18.53 12.03 -0.23
N GLN A 78 18.75 11.28 0.86
CA GLN A 78 20.07 10.80 1.27
C GLN A 78 20.26 9.34 0.86
N GLN A 79 21.32 9.05 0.09
CA GLN A 79 21.59 7.73 -0.47
C GLN A 79 21.71 6.63 0.58
N HIS A 80 22.28 6.91 1.76
CA HIS A 80 22.45 5.89 2.80
C HIS A 80 21.09 5.39 3.33
N PHE A 81 20.04 6.25 3.37
CA PHE A 81 18.70 5.80 3.75
C PHE A 81 18.06 4.93 2.66
N ARG A 82 18.27 5.21 1.38
CA ARG A 82 17.81 4.36 0.27
C ARG A 82 18.36 2.94 0.44
N VAL A 83 19.66 2.82 0.67
CA VAL A 83 20.32 1.52 0.89
C VAL A 83 19.83 0.84 2.17
N LEU A 84 19.80 1.56 3.30
CA LEU A 84 19.37 1.03 4.60
C LEU A 84 17.94 0.48 4.57
N PHE A 85 17.00 1.26 4.02
CA PHE A 85 15.60 0.88 3.98
C PHE A 85 15.38 -0.31 3.04
N ARG A 86 15.98 -0.26 1.84
CA ARG A 86 15.89 -1.36 0.89
C ARG A 86 16.45 -2.66 1.48
N HIS A 87 17.67 -2.62 1.99
CA HIS A 87 18.29 -3.78 2.64
C HIS A 87 17.44 -4.31 3.80
N THR A 88 16.86 -3.42 4.64
CA THR A 88 16.01 -3.84 5.76
C THR A 88 14.73 -4.52 5.26
N ALA A 89 14.07 -3.97 4.27
CA ALA A 89 12.87 -4.54 3.66
C ALA A 89 13.16 -5.93 3.08
N ASP A 90 14.20 -6.04 2.26
CA ASP A 90 14.62 -7.29 1.61
C ASP A 90 15.00 -8.36 2.64
N SER A 91 15.79 -8.01 3.68
CA SER A 91 16.23 -8.95 4.73
C SER A 91 15.09 -9.51 5.57
N LEU A 92 14.00 -8.74 5.73
CA LEU A 92 12.81 -9.16 6.46
C LEU A 92 11.76 -9.82 5.56
N GLY A 93 11.94 -9.78 4.24
CA GLY A 93 10.97 -10.25 3.26
C GLY A 93 9.68 -9.43 3.25
N ILE A 94 9.77 -8.12 3.58
CA ILE A 94 8.66 -7.16 3.59
C ILE A 94 8.74 -6.30 2.32
N GLU A 95 7.67 -6.28 1.54
CA GLU A 95 7.62 -5.50 0.31
C GLU A 95 7.17 -4.05 0.56
N VAL A 96 7.46 -3.14 -0.38
CA VAL A 96 6.91 -1.78 -0.39
C VAL A 96 5.98 -1.65 -1.58
N PRO A 97 4.66 -1.88 -1.41
CA PRO A 97 3.71 -1.82 -2.51
C PRO A 97 3.50 -0.42 -3.05
N SER A 98 3.60 0.57 -2.19
CA SER A 98 3.27 1.96 -2.52
C SER A 98 4.04 2.96 -1.67
N VAL A 99 4.15 4.18 -2.21
CA VAL A 99 4.65 5.37 -1.50
C VAL A 99 3.54 6.40 -1.42
N ALA A 100 3.24 6.85 -0.21
CA ALA A 100 2.13 7.76 0.06
C ALA A 100 2.59 9.22 0.16
N MET A 101 1.90 10.10 -0.51
CA MET A 101 2.03 11.54 -0.36
C MET A 101 1.05 12.05 0.72
N SER A 102 1.09 11.46 1.94
CA SER A 102 0.10 11.73 2.99
C SER A 102 0.03 13.21 3.42
N GLY A 103 1.08 13.98 3.13
CA GLY A 103 1.09 15.42 3.36
C GLY A 103 -0.04 16.19 2.67
N PHE A 104 -0.56 15.64 1.58
CA PHE A 104 -1.72 16.21 0.88
C PHE A 104 -3.07 15.97 1.58
N PHE A 105 -3.13 15.26 2.68
CA PHE A 105 -4.32 15.32 3.55
C PHE A 105 -4.52 16.72 4.16
N GLY A 106 -3.43 17.43 4.42
CA GLY A 106 -3.45 18.78 5.00
C GLY A 106 -3.13 19.92 4.02
N GLN A 107 -2.81 19.61 2.77
CA GLN A 107 -2.47 20.55 1.71
C GLN A 107 -3.27 20.26 0.46
N SER A 108 -3.76 21.29 -0.23
CA SER A 108 -4.47 21.11 -1.50
C SER A 108 -3.49 20.80 -2.63
N PHE A 109 -3.70 19.68 -3.33
CA PHE A 109 -2.94 19.33 -4.52
C PHE A 109 -3.14 20.36 -5.64
N ILE A 110 -4.33 20.94 -5.75
CA ILE A 110 -4.65 21.95 -6.77
C ILE A 110 -3.94 23.30 -6.46
N GLU A 111 -3.84 23.67 -5.19
CA GLU A 111 -3.28 24.97 -4.79
C GLU A 111 -1.75 24.93 -4.62
N LYS A 112 -1.17 23.73 -4.39
CA LYS A 112 0.27 23.58 -4.13
C LYS A 112 1.10 23.92 -5.37
N LYS A 113 1.89 24.98 -5.29
CA LYS A 113 2.70 25.46 -6.43
C LYS A 113 3.81 24.47 -6.81
N THR A 114 4.37 23.79 -5.82
CA THR A 114 5.46 22.81 -5.98
C THR A 114 4.96 21.38 -6.19
N TYR A 115 3.72 21.18 -6.68
CA TYR A 115 3.16 19.84 -6.86
C TYR A 115 4.02 18.96 -7.78
N ALA A 116 4.61 19.54 -8.82
CA ALA A 116 5.40 18.81 -9.80
C ALA A 116 6.70 18.24 -9.19
N GLU A 117 7.38 19.03 -8.36
CA GLU A 117 8.56 18.63 -7.60
C GLU A 117 8.23 17.58 -6.55
N LEU A 118 7.07 17.70 -5.88
CA LEU A 118 6.60 16.71 -4.91
C LEU A 118 6.26 15.36 -5.59
N ILE A 119 5.69 15.39 -6.80
CA ILE A 119 5.48 14.19 -7.60
C ILE A 119 6.83 13.55 -7.97
N ASP A 120 7.79 14.33 -8.46
CA ASP A 120 9.12 13.83 -8.84
C ASP A 120 9.86 13.22 -7.63
N ASP A 121 9.77 13.83 -6.45
CA ASP A 121 10.32 13.29 -5.21
C ASP A 121 9.66 11.96 -4.81
N CYS A 122 8.33 11.87 -4.89
CA CYS A 122 7.61 10.62 -4.64
C CYS A 122 8.04 9.52 -5.63
N LEU A 123 8.10 9.80 -6.92
CA LEU A 123 8.52 8.84 -7.94
C LEU A 123 9.97 8.37 -7.74
N SER A 124 10.88 9.28 -7.33
CA SER A 124 12.27 8.92 -6.97
C SER A 124 12.33 7.99 -5.75
N THR A 125 11.47 8.22 -4.76
CA THR A 125 11.36 7.35 -3.59
C THR A 125 10.81 5.97 -3.98
N MET A 126 9.83 5.93 -4.89
CA MET A 126 9.29 4.67 -5.43
C MET A 126 10.37 3.87 -6.16
N GLU A 127 11.21 4.50 -6.97
CA GLU A 127 12.36 3.85 -7.63
C GLU A 127 13.30 3.23 -6.60
N ALA A 128 13.68 4.00 -5.57
CA ALA A 128 14.58 3.52 -4.51
C ALA A 128 14.02 2.30 -3.78
N MET A 129 12.71 2.22 -3.59
CA MET A 129 12.03 1.15 -2.85
C MET A 129 11.41 0.08 -3.76
N ASN A 130 11.56 0.17 -5.09
CA ASN A 130 10.91 -0.70 -6.07
C ASN A 130 9.38 -0.74 -5.96
N ALA A 131 8.79 0.34 -5.46
CA ALA A 131 7.34 0.51 -5.41
C ALA A 131 6.77 0.84 -6.80
N LYS A 132 5.52 0.46 -7.06
CA LYS A 132 4.87 0.67 -8.36
C LYS A 132 3.69 1.61 -8.29
N VAL A 133 3.19 1.90 -7.10
CA VAL A 133 2.02 2.75 -6.89
C VAL A 133 2.37 3.92 -5.95
N ALA A 134 1.98 5.13 -6.31
CA ALA A 134 1.92 6.25 -5.38
C ALA A 134 0.49 6.42 -4.87
N PHE A 135 0.32 6.75 -3.60
CA PHE A 135 -0.96 7.16 -3.04
C PHE A 135 -1.03 8.68 -2.96
N LEU A 136 -2.06 9.27 -3.59
CA LEU A 136 -2.27 10.71 -3.62
C LEU A 136 -3.68 11.08 -3.11
N PRO A 137 -3.83 11.53 -1.85
CA PRO A 137 -5.02 12.25 -1.43
C PRO A 137 -4.98 13.66 -2.00
N LEU A 138 -6.14 14.20 -2.42
CA LEU A 138 -6.18 15.51 -3.08
C LEU A 138 -6.21 16.69 -2.11
N GLY A 139 -6.45 16.42 -0.81
CA GLY A 139 -6.43 17.38 0.28
C GLY A 139 -7.66 18.27 0.38
N GLY A 140 -7.58 19.23 1.30
CA GLY A 140 -8.61 20.23 1.51
C GLY A 140 -8.61 21.27 0.39
N ILE A 141 -9.57 21.16 -0.49
CA ILE A 141 -9.74 22.06 -1.63
C ILE A 141 -10.82 23.07 -1.26
N LYS A 142 -10.51 24.37 -1.36
CA LYS A 142 -11.46 25.44 -1.05
C LYS A 142 -12.55 25.57 -2.09
N GLU A 143 -12.22 25.21 -3.34
CA GLU A 143 -13.16 25.27 -4.46
C GLU A 143 -13.68 23.89 -4.79
N ASP A 144 -14.93 23.81 -5.22
CA ASP A 144 -15.55 22.56 -5.61
C ASP A 144 -15.01 22.09 -6.97
N TRP A 145 -14.10 21.13 -6.93
CA TRP A 145 -13.57 20.48 -8.13
C TRP A 145 -14.44 19.33 -8.66
N THR A 146 -15.50 18.96 -7.96
CA THR A 146 -16.41 17.88 -8.38
C THR A 146 -17.29 18.31 -9.56
N VAL A 147 -17.49 19.61 -9.73
CA VAL A 147 -18.23 20.21 -10.84
C VAL A 147 -17.30 20.83 -11.87
N LYS A 148 -17.80 21.06 -13.07
CA LYS A 148 -17.05 21.76 -14.13
C LYS A 148 -16.72 23.17 -13.71
N GLY A 149 -15.46 23.58 -13.90
CA GLY A 149 -14.98 24.91 -13.55
C GLY A 149 -13.45 24.97 -13.48
N PRO A 150 -12.89 26.14 -13.10
CA PRO A 150 -11.43 26.32 -13.05
C PRO A 150 -10.69 25.31 -12.17
N ALA A 151 -11.23 25.00 -10.97
CA ALA A 151 -10.66 24.02 -10.07
C ALA A 151 -10.62 22.62 -10.68
N ARG A 152 -11.69 22.19 -11.36
CA ARG A 152 -11.74 20.92 -12.08
C ARG A 152 -10.71 20.86 -13.20
N ASN A 153 -10.62 21.92 -13.98
CA ASN A 153 -9.69 22.00 -15.11
C ASN A 153 -8.24 21.93 -14.62
N GLU A 154 -7.91 22.63 -13.55
CA GLU A 154 -6.57 22.61 -12.95
C GLU A 154 -6.24 21.23 -12.37
N LEU A 155 -7.18 20.60 -11.65
CA LEU A 155 -7.01 19.24 -11.14
C LEU A 155 -6.71 18.24 -12.27
N VAL A 156 -7.53 18.26 -13.32
CA VAL A 156 -7.37 17.36 -14.47
C VAL A 156 -6.04 17.58 -15.16
N LYS A 157 -5.64 18.84 -15.37
CA LYS A 157 -4.34 19.18 -15.95
C LYS A 157 -3.20 18.60 -15.13
N ARG A 158 -3.15 18.90 -13.81
CA ARG A 158 -2.07 18.44 -12.92
C ARG A 158 -2.01 16.93 -12.80
N LEU A 159 -3.16 16.26 -12.71
CA LEU A 159 -3.21 14.80 -12.65
C LEU A 159 -2.75 14.16 -13.97
N ARG A 160 -3.11 14.73 -15.13
CA ARG A 160 -2.59 14.26 -16.41
C ARG A 160 -1.07 14.37 -16.48
N GLU A 161 -0.52 15.54 -16.19
CA GLU A 161 0.93 15.78 -16.18
C GLU A 161 1.66 14.82 -15.23
N SER A 162 1.12 14.64 -14.01
CA SER A 162 1.66 13.70 -13.01
C SER A 162 1.57 12.25 -13.47
N GLY A 163 0.45 11.88 -14.10
CA GLY A 163 0.22 10.54 -14.64
C GLY A 163 1.19 10.19 -15.75
N GLU A 164 1.46 11.10 -16.67
CA GLU A 164 2.43 10.87 -17.75
C GLU A 164 3.86 10.69 -17.21
N LYS A 165 4.24 11.46 -16.17
CA LYS A 165 5.53 11.24 -15.48
C LYS A 165 5.61 9.85 -14.84
N ALA A 166 4.56 9.40 -14.16
CA ALA A 166 4.51 8.07 -13.54
C ALA A 166 4.55 6.96 -14.60
N LYS A 167 3.71 7.09 -15.64
CA LYS A 167 3.66 6.12 -16.76
C LYS A 167 5.01 5.96 -17.46
N ALA A 168 5.74 7.05 -17.71
CA ALA A 168 7.07 7.01 -18.30
C ALA A 168 8.08 6.18 -17.48
N LYS A 169 7.84 6.00 -16.17
CA LYS A 169 8.65 5.17 -15.27
C LYS A 169 8.04 3.77 -15.02
N GLY A 170 6.97 3.41 -15.71
CA GLY A 170 6.23 2.16 -15.46
C GLY A 170 5.55 2.12 -14.07
N MET A 171 5.11 3.27 -13.60
CA MET A 171 4.47 3.49 -12.31
C MET A 171 3.06 4.06 -12.48
N VAL A 172 2.28 4.03 -11.39
CA VAL A 172 0.91 4.54 -11.33
C VAL A 172 0.73 5.44 -10.12
N ILE A 173 0.02 6.54 -10.28
CA ILE A 173 -0.46 7.36 -9.16
C ILE A 173 -1.92 7.00 -8.90
N GLY A 174 -2.18 6.43 -7.73
CA GLY A 174 -3.51 6.13 -7.23
C GLY A 174 -4.10 7.34 -6.51
N ILE A 175 -5.16 7.91 -7.04
CA ILE A 175 -5.85 9.04 -6.41
C ILE A 175 -6.96 8.57 -5.48
N ARG A 176 -7.01 9.14 -4.26
CA ARG A 176 -8.15 8.98 -3.36
C ARG A 176 -9.18 10.06 -3.66
N VAL A 177 -10.35 9.65 -4.10
CA VAL A 177 -11.47 10.53 -4.42
C VAL A 177 -12.76 10.01 -3.78
N PRO A 178 -13.47 10.80 -2.96
CA PRO A 178 -14.70 10.38 -2.28
C PRO A 178 -15.93 10.43 -3.21
N LEU A 179 -15.71 10.29 -4.52
CA LEU A 179 -16.75 10.32 -5.53
C LEU A 179 -17.47 8.97 -5.67
N PRO A 180 -18.76 8.97 -6.08
CA PRO A 180 -19.40 7.77 -6.59
C PRO A 180 -18.62 7.19 -7.79
N ALA A 181 -18.63 5.87 -7.94
CA ALA A 181 -17.87 5.16 -8.98
C ALA A 181 -18.07 5.73 -10.40
N LYS A 182 -19.30 6.11 -10.73
CA LYS A 182 -19.63 6.72 -12.04
C LYS A 182 -18.86 8.03 -12.26
N ASP A 183 -18.76 8.87 -11.24
CA ASP A 183 -18.11 10.17 -11.35
C ASP A 183 -16.58 10.05 -11.22
N ALA A 184 -16.08 9.09 -10.44
CA ALA A 184 -14.66 8.72 -10.43
C ALA A 184 -14.20 8.25 -11.83
N LYS A 185 -14.99 7.43 -12.53
CA LYS A 185 -14.68 7.02 -13.91
C LYS A 185 -14.73 8.18 -14.91
N LYS A 186 -15.66 9.13 -14.75
CA LYS A 186 -15.65 10.34 -15.57
C LYS A 186 -14.39 11.16 -15.35
N LEU A 187 -13.96 11.31 -14.08
CA LEU A 187 -12.71 12.00 -13.77
C LEU A 187 -11.52 11.32 -14.46
N LEU A 188 -11.38 9.98 -14.35
CA LEU A 188 -10.32 9.26 -15.04
C LEU A 188 -10.34 9.49 -16.56
N LYS A 189 -11.54 9.48 -17.17
CA LYS A 189 -11.69 9.77 -18.60
C LYS A 189 -11.29 11.20 -18.97
N GLU A 190 -11.58 12.18 -18.12
CA GLU A 190 -11.18 13.58 -18.32
C GLU A 190 -9.66 13.75 -18.15
N ILE A 191 -9.03 13.04 -17.20
CA ILE A 191 -7.58 13.03 -16.99
C ILE A 191 -6.87 12.43 -18.22
N ASP A 192 -7.42 11.37 -18.81
CA ASP A 192 -6.92 10.73 -20.02
C ASP A 192 -5.43 10.34 -19.91
N SER A 193 -5.08 9.62 -18.85
CA SER A 193 -3.74 9.08 -18.61
C SER A 193 -3.80 7.73 -17.91
N ASP A 194 -3.14 6.72 -18.48
CA ASP A 194 -3.01 5.39 -17.89
C ASP A 194 -2.17 5.39 -16.60
N GLY A 195 -1.37 6.44 -16.37
CA GLY A 195 -0.58 6.64 -15.16
C GLY A 195 -1.40 7.07 -13.94
N ILE A 196 -2.71 7.33 -14.10
CA ILE A 196 -3.62 7.68 -13.00
C ILE A 196 -4.69 6.60 -12.87
N LYS A 197 -4.86 6.09 -11.63
CA LYS A 197 -5.91 5.14 -11.26
C LYS A 197 -6.56 5.53 -9.94
N ILE A 198 -7.63 4.84 -9.60
CA ILE A 198 -8.29 5.01 -8.29
C ILE A 198 -7.53 4.18 -7.25
N TYR A 199 -7.13 4.82 -6.18
CA TYR A 199 -6.79 4.17 -4.94
C TYR A 199 -8.09 4.08 -4.12
N PHE A 200 -8.75 2.92 -4.19
CA PHE A 200 -10.05 2.75 -3.56
C PHE A 200 -9.92 2.84 -2.04
N ASN A 201 -10.74 3.65 -1.39
CA ASN A 201 -10.78 3.74 0.07
C ASN A 201 -12.15 3.27 0.58
N LEU A 202 -12.16 2.24 1.41
CA LEU A 202 -13.39 1.64 1.93
C LEU A 202 -14.17 2.63 2.80
N GLN A 203 -13.47 3.39 3.64
CA GLN A 203 -14.10 4.37 4.54
C GLN A 203 -14.89 5.44 3.78
N ASP A 204 -14.35 5.97 2.67
CA ASP A 204 -15.04 6.99 1.87
C ASP A 204 -16.39 6.50 1.32
N VAL A 205 -16.47 5.21 1.05
CA VAL A 205 -17.70 4.57 0.56
C VAL A 205 -18.69 4.36 1.69
N LEU A 206 -18.22 3.89 2.85
CA LEU A 206 -19.05 3.66 4.03
C LEU A 206 -19.59 4.98 4.60
N ASP A 207 -18.74 6.00 4.74
CA ASP A 207 -19.12 7.33 5.25
C ASP A 207 -20.17 8.01 4.35
N ALA A 208 -20.14 7.72 3.04
CA ALA A 208 -21.14 8.19 2.09
C ALA A 208 -22.39 7.30 2.02
N GLY A 209 -22.53 6.29 2.88
CA GLY A 209 -23.66 5.35 2.89
C GLY A 209 -23.79 4.50 1.62
N ARG A 210 -22.70 4.34 0.86
CA ARG A 210 -22.69 3.58 -0.38
C ARG A 210 -22.26 2.12 -0.14
N ASN A 211 -22.63 1.23 -1.07
CA ASN A 211 -22.27 -0.18 -0.96
C ASN A 211 -20.92 -0.46 -1.62
N PRO A 212 -19.89 -0.91 -0.85
CA PRO A 212 -18.54 -1.13 -1.37
C PRO A 212 -18.47 -2.11 -2.54
N VAL A 213 -19.25 -3.20 -2.51
CA VAL A 213 -19.29 -4.19 -3.58
C VAL A 213 -19.83 -3.61 -4.89
N LYS A 214 -20.86 -2.75 -4.81
CA LYS A 214 -21.42 -2.07 -6.00
C LYS A 214 -20.41 -1.06 -6.54
N GLU A 215 -19.78 -0.27 -5.69
CA GLU A 215 -18.78 0.72 -6.09
C GLU A 215 -17.57 0.06 -6.77
N LEU A 216 -16.98 -1.00 -6.18
CA LEU A 216 -15.85 -1.73 -6.76
C LEU A 216 -16.18 -2.26 -8.16
N LYS A 217 -17.35 -2.93 -8.32
CA LYS A 217 -17.80 -3.44 -9.62
C LYS A 217 -18.00 -2.33 -10.64
N ALA A 218 -18.54 -1.19 -10.22
CA ALA A 218 -18.82 -0.05 -11.10
C ALA A 218 -17.53 0.67 -11.54
N ILE A 219 -16.52 0.80 -10.66
CA ILE A 219 -15.19 1.32 -11.02
C ILE A 219 -14.52 0.38 -12.03
N GLY A 220 -14.54 -0.93 -11.76
CA GLY A 220 -13.90 -1.95 -12.60
C GLY A 220 -12.43 -2.15 -12.28
N LYS A 221 -11.95 -3.40 -12.47
CA LYS A 221 -10.62 -3.85 -12.03
C LYS A 221 -9.47 -3.02 -12.59
N ASP A 222 -9.57 -2.61 -13.85
CA ASP A 222 -8.48 -1.93 -14.56
C ASP A 222 -8.28 -0.48 -14.11
N ASN A 223 -9.29 0.08 -13.43
CA ASN A 223 -9.26 1.43 -12.88
C ASN A 223 -8.81 1.49 -11.40
N ILE A 224 -8.64 0.33 -10.73
CA ILE A 224 -8.25 0.25 -9.32
C ILE A 224 -6.80 -0.22 -9.22
N CYS A 225 -5.92 0.61 -8.67
CA CYS A 225 -4.52 0.24 -8.45
C CYS A 225 -4.28 -0.49 -7.12
N GLN A 226 -4.86 0.02 -6.04
CA GLN A 226 -4.79 -0.57 -4.69
C GLN A 226 -6.04 -0.24 -3.89
N ILE A 227 -6.20 -0.89 -2.73
CA ILE A 227 -7.36 -0.71 -1.85
C ILE A 227 -6.87 -0.40 -0.44
N HIS A 228 -7.27 0.76 0.11
CA HIS A 228 -7.24 1.03 1.54
C HIS A 228 -8.44 0.35 2.21
N LEU A 229 -8.16 -0.64 3.04
CA LEU A 229 -9.15 -1.22 3.96
C LEU A 229 -9.12 -0.40 5.25
N SER A 230 -9.96 0.61 5.29
CA SER A 230 -10.18 1.51 6.43
C SER A 230 -11.66 1.55 6.77
N ASN A 231 -11.96 1.79 8.02
CA ASN A 231 -13.30 2.10 8.48
C ASN A 231 -13.26 3.28 9.48
N THR A 232 -14.41 3.75 9.90
CA THR A 232 -14.50 4.78 10.94
C THR A 232 -13.90 4.27 12.25
N ASP A 233 -13.17 5.13 12.99
CA ASP A 233 -12.65 4.78 14.31
C ASP A 233 -13.77 4.31 15.26
N GLY A 234 -13.44 3.34 16.08
CA GLY A 234 -14.35 2.75 17.05
C GLY A 234 -14.35 1.22 17.01
N PHE A 235 -14.06 0.63 15.87
CA PHE A 235 -14.03 -0.81 15.64
C PHE A 235 -12.80 -1.25 14.87
N ASN A 236 -12.31 -2.45 15.12
CA ASN A 236 -11.51 -3.19 14.15
C ASN A 236 -12.41 -3.60 12.98
N LEU A 237 -11.81 -3.90 11.81
CA LEU A 237 -12.57 -4.27 10.59
C LEU A 237 -13.51 -5.45 10.80
N LYS A 238 -13.11 -6.40 11.67
CA LYS A 238 -13.92 -7.59 11.97
C LYS A 238 -15.21 -7.27 12.74
N ASP A 239 -15.13 -6.24 13.59
CA ASP A 239 -16.17 -5.91 14.56
C ASP A 239 -17.10 -4.78 14.08
N ASP A 240 -16.78 -4.18 12.94
CA ASP A 240 -17.60 -3.12 12.33
C ASP A 240 -18.77 -3.74 11.54
N PRO A 241 -20.03 -3.48 11.95
CA PRO A 241 -21.20 -4.06 11.28
C PRO A 241 -21.41 -3.56 9.85
N GLN A 242 -20.72 -2.50 9.41
CA GLN A 242 -20.80 -1.98 8.06
C GLN A 242 -19.79 -2.65 7.11
N VAL A 243 -18.83 -3.42 7.65
CA VAL A 243 -17.73 -4.02 6.89
C VAL A 243 -17.99 -5.50 6.62
N ASP A 244 -18.18 -5.84 5.36
CA ASP A 244 -18.34 -7.22 4.88
C ASP A 244 -17.16 -7.58 3.95
N LEU A 245 -16.00 -7.93 4.54
CA LEU A 245 -14.81 -8.33 3.77
C LEU A 245 -15.04 -9.60 2.94
N PRO A 246 -15.77 -10.65 3.41
CA PRO A 246 -16.13 -11.79 2.56
C PRO A 246 -16.86 -11.40 1.27
N ALA A 247 -17.84 -10.51 1.35
CA ALA A 247 -18.56 -10.02 0.17
C ALA A 247 -17.66 -9.19 -0.75
N ILE A 248 -16.77 -8.37 -0.19
CA ILE A 248 -15.76 -7.61 -0.94
C ILE A 248 -14.82 -8.58 -1.67
N LYS A 249 -14.28 -9.60 -0.99
CA LYS A 249 -13.43 -10.64 -1.61
C LYS A 249 -14.13 -11.30 -2.78
N LYS A 250 -15.36 -11.80 -2.57
CA LYS A 250 -16.17 -12.44 -3.62
C LYS A 250 -16.36 -11.53 -4.84
N ALA A 251 -16.50 -10.21 -4.63
CA ALA A 251 -16.62 -9.26 -5.72
C ALA A 251 -15.30 -9.12 -6.49
N LEU A 252 -14.17 -8.96 -5.78
CA LEU A 252 -12.85 -8.84 -6.37
C LEU A 252 -12.43 -10.10 -7.12
N ASP A 253 -12.74 -11.29 -6.57
CA ASP A 253 -12.52 -12.59 -7.22
C ASP A 253 -13.28 -12.67 -8.55
N LYS A 254 -14.56 -12.30 -8.53
CA LYS A 254 -15.41 -12.30 -9.73
C LYS A 254 -14.93 -11.29 -10.78
N MET A 255 -14.36 -10.17 -10.36
CA MET A 255 -13.79 -9.17 -11.24
C MET A 255 -12.43 -9.58 -11.82
N GLY A 256 -11.80 -10.61 -11.26
CA GLY A 256 -10.44 -10.98 -11.61
C GLY A 256 -9.40 -9.94 -11.16
N TRP A 257 -9.69 -9.17 -10.10
CA TRP A 257 -8.73 -8.22 -9.52
C TRP A 257 -7.76 -8.94 -8.58
N SER A 258 -6.50 -8.50 -8.58
CA SER A 258 -5.46 -8.94 -7.64
C SER A 258 -4.62 -7.73 -7.24
N GLY A 259 -4.01 -7.77 -6.07
CA GLY A 259 -3.16 -6.66 -5.63
C GLY A 259 -3.08 -6.49 -4.12
N TRP A 260 -2.78 -5.29 -3.69
CA TRP A 260 -2.52 -4.96 -2.31
C TRP A 260 -3.74 -4.40 -1.59
N LEU A 261 -4.00 -4.95 -0.41
CA LEU A 261 -4.97 -4.50 0.57
C LEU A 261 -4.18 -3.82 1.70
N VAL A 262 -4.40 -2.52 1.89
CA VAL A 262 -3.57 -1.72 2.81
C VAL A 262 -4.41 -1.25 3.99
N VAL A 263 -4.00 -1.59 5.20
CA VAL A 263 -4.62 -1.07 6.42
C VAL A 263 -4.13 0.36 6.65
N GLU A 264 -5.00 1.34 6.44
CA GLU A 264 -4.69 2.74 6.72
C GLU A 264 -5.16 3.09 8.15
N ARG A 265 -6.46 2.99 8.41
CA ARG A 265 -7.06 3.39 9.67
C ARG A 265 -8.21 2.46 10.02
N SER A 266 -8.08 1.78 11.16
CA SER A 266 -9.11 0.93 11.77
C SER A 266 -8.71 0.72 13.22
N ARG A 267 -9.42 1.34 14.17
CA ARG A 267 -8.99 1.38 15.58
C ARG A 267 -10.15 1.05 16.50
N ASP A 268 -9.92 0.08 17.37
CA ASP A 268 -10.77 -0.23 18.49
C ASP A 268 -10.81 0.95 19.49
N LYS A 269 -12.01 1.37 19.87
CA LYS A 269 -12.24 2.50 20.80
C LYS A 269 -11.59 2.29 22.18
N ASP A 270 -11.46 1.04 22.61
CA ASP A 270 -10.91 0.69 23.91
C ASP A 270 -9.37 0.55 23.85
N HIS A 271 -8.79 0.48 22.65
CA HIS A 271 -7.36 0.28 22.38
C HIS A 271 -6.77 1.31 21.41
N VAL A 272 -7.30 2.53 21.36
CA VAL A 272 -6.99 3.57 20.35
C VAL A 272 -5.48 3.79 20.13
N ARG A 273 -4.67 3.70 21.19
CA ARG A 273 -3.22 3.95 21.14
C ARG A 273 -2.39 2.68 20.98
N ASP A 274 -3.00 1.50 21.02
CA ASP A 274 -2.29 0.24 20.86
C ASP A 274 -2.15 -0.12 19.38
N VAL A 275 -1.02 0.30 18.80
CA VAL A 275 -0.70 0.05 17.39
C VAL A 275 -0.64 -1.46 17.09
N LYS A 276 -0.04 -2.27 17.99
CA LYS A 276 0.09 -3.71 17.75
C LYS A 276 -1.27 -4.41 17.79
N HIS A 277 -2.11 -4.04 18.75
CA HIS A 277 -3.48 -4.55 18.84
C HIS A 277 -4.27 -4.24 17.57
N ASN A 278 -4.35 -2.96 17.21
CA ASN A 278 -5.18 -2.51 16.10
C ASN A 278 -4.70 -3.08 14.76
N PHE A 279 -3.43 -2.86 14.41
CA PHE A 279 -2.92 -3.35 13.12
C PHE A 279 -2.81 -4.88 13.08
N GLY A 280 -2.44 -5.53 14.20
CA GLY A 280 -2.35 -6.98 14.28
C GLY A 280 -3.69 -7.68 14.08
N ASN A 281 -4.76 -7.17 14.70
CA ASN A 281 -6.12 -7.72 14.55
C ASN A 281 -6.63 -7.53 13.11
N ASN A 282 -6.45 -6.35 12.54
CA ASN A 282 -6.91 -6.05 11.19
C ASN A 282 -6.16 -6.87 10.13
N ILE A 283 -4.81 -6.92 10.21
CA ILE A 283 -3.98 -7.73 9.30
C ILE A 283 -4.39 -9.20 9.36
N ARG A 284 -4.54 -9.75 10.55
CA ARG A 284 -4.96 -11.15 10.76
C ARG A 284 -6.30 -11.41 10.10
N TYR A 285 -7.29 -10.58 10.38
CA TYR A 285 -8.64 -10.76 9.81
C TYR A 285 -8.64 -10.64 8.28
N ILE A 286 -7.92 -9.68 7.71
CA ILE A 286 -7.81 -9.56 6.27
C ILE A 286 -7.16 -10.82 5.68
N LYS A 287 -6.08 -11.32 6.28
CA LYS A 287 -5.42 -12.55 5.80
C LYS A 287 -6.29 -13.79 5.93
N GLU A 288 -7.04 -13.93 7.03
CA GLU A 288 -8.04 -14.99 7.20
C GLU A 288 -9.09 -14.98 6.09
N VAL A 289 -9.57 -13.81 5.68
CA VAL A 289 -10.57 -13.69 4.62
C VAL A 289 -9.96 -13.87 3.23
N PHE A 290 -8.83 -13.21 2.94
CA PHE A 290 -8.32 -13.08 1.57
C PHE A 290 -7.25 -14.07 1.19
N GLN A 291 -6.47 -14.61 2.14
CA GLN A 291 -5.36 -15.52 1.86
C GLN A 291 -5.63 -16.97 2.26
N ALA A 292 -6.74 -17.30 2.96
CA ALA A 292 -7.06 -18.67 3.31
C ALA A 292 -7.33 -19.51 2.04
N GLY A 293 -6.45 -20.49 1.78
CA GLY A 293 -6.55 -21.37 0.61
C GLY A 293 -6.10 -20.78 -0.72
N ASP A 294 -5.43 -19.64 -0.73
CA ASP A 294 -5.12 -18.83 -1.92
C ASP A 294 -3.63 -18.88 -2.30
N CYS A 295 -2.98 -20.04 -2.12
CA CYS A 295 -1.67 -20.30 -2.73
C CYS A 295 -1.85 -20.70 -4.19
N ILE A 296 -1.35 -19.89 -5.11
CA ILE A 296 -1.27 -20.17 -6.55
C ILE A 296 -0.01 -20.99 -6.84
#